data_2c476cd3f61c29fd8d2e8d24614449e0
#
_entry.id   2c476cd3f61c29fd8d2e8d24614449e0
#
_cell.length_a   1.000
_cell.length_b   1.000
_cell.length_c   1.000
_cell.angle_alpha   90.00
_cell.angle_beta   90.00
_cell.angle_gamma   90.00
#
_symmetry.space_group_name_H-M   'P 1'
#
loop_
_entity.id
_entity.type
_entity.pdbx_description
1 polymer ?
#
loop_
_entity_poly.entity_id
_entity_poly.type
_entity_poly.pdbx_seq_one_letter_code
_entity_poly.pdbx_strand_id
1 'polypeptide(L)'
;AVDIPTIINVDRSYIRDIATRAVIDIENSNFDSAITKSRTLLEETFCYVIELKGEVPTTSGRIGDLYTQVKQLYNMHQSKDIDNRINSLLKGLEKIVSAIAEMRNNSSDAHGVGQKRYNIEAHHARLFVNSAATMADFILAVAMRKPSIEQ
;
A
#
# COMPACT_ATOMS: atom_id res chain seq x y z
N ALA A 1 0.12 -29.70 13.36
CA ALA A 1 -0.06 -28.37 13.96
C ALA A 1 -0.33 -27.36 12.87
N VAL A 2 -1.42 -26.70 12.96
CA VAL A 2 -1.79 -25.66 12.01
C VAL A 2 -0.99 -24.42 12.39
N ASP A 3 -0.11 -24.00 11.51
CA ASP A 3 0.52 -22.70 11.65
C ASP A 3 -0.56 -21.63 11.48
N ILE A 4 -0.96 -21.06 12.59
CA ILE A 4 -1.83 -19.89 12.55
C ILE A 4 -0.94 -18.72 12.17
N PRO A 5 -1.11 -18.13 10.99
CA PRO A 5 -0.34 -16.95 10.64
C PRO A 5 -0.58 -15.90 11.71
N THR A 6 0.49 -15.29 12.19
CA THR A 6 0.37 -14.17 13.11
C THR A 6 -0.27 -13.03 12.33
N ILE A 7 -1.56 -12.81 12.55
CA ILE A 7 -2.27 -11.71 11.92
C ILE A 7 -1.76 -10.43 12.57
N ILE A 8 -1.04 -9.63 11.79
CA ILE A 8 -0.68 -8.29 12.23
C ILE A 8 -1.95 -7.47 12.20
N ASN A 9 -2.34 -6.97 13.36
CA ASN A 9 -3.53 -6.13 13.47
C ASN A 9 -3.18 -4.73 12.99
N VAL A 10 -3.68 -4.37 11.81
CA VAL A 10 -3.45 -3.04 11.24
C VAL A 10 -4.63 -2.14 11.60
N ASP A 11 -4.36 -1.09 12.33
CA ASP A 11 -5.32 -0.06 12.68
C ASP A 11 -4.73 1.33 12.38
N ARG A 12 -5.49 2.38 12.64
CA ARG A 12 -5.03 3.75 12.38
C ARG A 12 -3.80 4.11 13.19
N SER A 13 -3.70 3.59 14.41
CA SER A 13 -2.53 3.82 15.25
C SER A 13 -1.28 3.21 14.64
N TYR A 14 -1.39 2.01 14.10
CA TYR A 14 -0.30 1.33 13.41
C TYR A 14 0.16 2.12 12.17
N ILE A 15 -0.80 2.59 11.37
CA ILE A 15 -0.51 3.40 10.17
C ILE A 15 0.26 4.66 10.57
N ARG A 16 -0.20 5.37 11.60
CA ARG A 16 0.46 6.59 12.07
C ARG A 16 1.86 6.33 12.62
N ASP A 17 2.02 5.23 13.34
CA ASP A 17 3.32 4.86 13.90
C ASP A 17 4.34 4.61 12.79
N ILE A 18 3.99 3.85 11.78
CA ILE A 18 4.89 3.57 10.65
C ILE A 18 5.17 4.87 9.88
N ALA A 19 4.16 5.70 9.64
CA ALA A 19 4.35 6.97 8.96
C ALA A 19 5.29 7.89 9.74
N THR A 20 5.14 7.94 11.06
CA THR A 20 6.02 8.74 11.93
C THR A 20 7.47 8.26 11.85
N ARG A 21 7.68 6.95 11.91
CA ARG A 21 9.03 6.38 11.78
C ARG A 21 9.64 6.67 10.42
N ALA A 22 8.84 6.62 9.37
CA ALA A 22 9.30 6.93 8.02
C ALA A 22 9.68 8.41 7.89
N VAL A 23 8.94 9.31 8.53
CA VAL A 23 9.29 10.75 8.57
C VAL A 23 10.61 10.96 9.28
N ILE A 24 10.86 10.25 10.39
CA ILE A 24 12.14 10.30 11.09
C ILE A 24 13.28 9.85 10.16
N ASP A 25 13.07 8.79 9.39
CA ASP A 25 14.05 8.36 8.40
C ASP A 25 14.34 9.46 7.39
N ILE A 26 13.32 10.17 6.93
CA ILE A 26 13.48 11.29 5.99
C ILE A 26 14.30 12.42 6.61
N GLU A 27 14.03 12.77 7.87
CA GLU A 27 14.77 13.79 8.61
C GLU A 27 16.26 13.43 8.75
N ASN A 28 16.55 12.13 8.81
CA ASN A 28 17.92 11.62 8.88
C ASN A 28 18.50 11.32 7.50
N SER A 29 17.87 11.77 6.44
CA SER A 29 18.26 11.52 5.05
C SER A 29 18.32 10.05 4.66
N ASN A 30 17.58 9.21 5.36
CA ASN A 30 17.50 7.78 5.09
C ASN A 30 16.25 7.48 4.25
N PHE A 31 16.30 7.89 2.98
CA PHE A 31 15.13 7.84 2.10
C PHE A 31 14.76 6.42 1.70
N ASP A 32 15.75 5.54 1.52
CA ASP A 32 15.49 4.15 1.17
C ASP A 32 14.70 3.44 2.29
N SER A 33 15.04 3.70 3.53
CA SER A 33 14.32 3.15 4.67
C SER A 33 12.88 3.66 4.73
N ALA A 34 12.67 4.96 4.45
CA ALA A 34 11.33 5.55 4.41
C ALA A 34 10.46 4.88 3.34
N ILE A 35 11.01 4.67 2.15
CA ILE A 35 10.32 4.03 1.04
C ILE A 35 10.00 2.57 1.37
N THR A 36 10.95 1.86 1.97
CA THR A 36 10.76 0.47 2.40
C THR A 36 9.64 0.37 3.43
N LYS A 37 9.59 1.29 4.40
CA LYS A 37 8.52 1.33 5.38
C LYS A 37 7.16 1.59 4.74
N SER A 38 7.10 2.47 3.75
CA SER A 38 5.88 2.76 3.00
C SER A 38 5.35 1.52 2.29
N ARG A 39 6.25 0.78 1.66
CA ARG A 39 5.90 -0.45 0.98
C ARG A 39 5.44 -1.52 1.96
N THR A 40 6.18 -1.71 3.04
CA THR A 40 5.82 -2.67 4.08
C THR A 40 4.44 -2.37 4.66
N LEU A 41 4.14 -1.09 4.90
CA LEU A 41 2.84 -0.67 5.38
C LEU A 41 1.72 -1.13 4.43
N LEU A 42 1.89 -0.93 3.13
CA LEU A 42 0.88 -1.37 2.16
C LEU A 42 0.77 -2.89 2.09
N GLU A 43 1.89 -3.60 2.08
CA GLU A 43 1.86 -5.07 2.07
C GLU A 43 1.12 -5.61 3.28
N GLU A 44 1.43 -5.11 4.45
CA GLU A 44 0.80 -5.56 5.70
C GLU A 44 -0.68 -5.21 5.72
N THR A 45 -1.05 -4.02 5.24
CA THR A 45 -2.45 -3.61 5.17
C THR A 45 -3.24 -4.51 4.22
N PHE A 46 -2.68 -4.77 3.04
CA PHE A 46 -3.35 -5.66 2.07
C PHE A 46 -3.49 -7.07 2.62
N CYS A 47 -2.44 -7.63 3.21
CA CYS A 47 -2.51 -8.96 3.81
C CYS A 47 -3.57 -9.01 4.92
N TYR A 48 -3.60 -8.00 5.77
CA TYR A 48 -4.56 -7.93 6.87
C TYR A 48 -6.01 -7.96 6.35
N VAL A 49 -6.33 -7.12 5.36
CA VAL A 49 -7.71 -7.04 4.86
C VAL A 49 -8.09 -8.27 4.03
N ILE A 50 -7.14 -8.95 3.39
CA ILE A 50 -7.37 -10.21 2.71
C ILE A 50 -7.73 -11.30 3.75
N GLU A 51 -6.97 -11.36 4.81
CA GLU A 51 -7.20 -12.34 5.90
C GLU A 51 -8.52 -12.08 6.64
N LEU A 52 -8.96 -10.82 6.74
CA LEU A 52 -10.27 -10.50 7.31
C LEU A 52 -11.41 -11.15 6.53
N LYS A 53 -11.23 -11.41 5.25
CA LYS A 53 -12.20 -12.12 4.41
C LYS A 53 -12.03 -13.64 4.45
N GLY A 54 -11.13 -14.13 5.28
CA GLY A 54 -10.88 -15.58 5.37
C GLY A 54 -10.03 -16.12 4.23
N GLU A 55 -9.43 -15.25 3.43
CA GLU A 55 -8.61 -15.65 2.29
C GLU A 55 -7.12 -15.60 2.65
N VAL A 56 -6.31 -16.30 1.86
CA VAL A 56 -4.86 -16.35 2.04
C VAL A 56 -4.21 -15.37 1.07
N PRO A 57 -3.38 -14.45 1.57
CA PRO A 57 -2.65 -13.54 0.68
C PRO A 57 -1.73 -14.30 -0.27
N THR A 58 -1.61 -13.83 -1.50
CA THR A 58 -0.69 -14.40 -2.47
C THR A 58 0.74 -14.37 -1.95
N THR A 59 1.51 -15.40 -2.29
CA THR A 59 2.92 -15.53 -1.90
C THR A 59 3.87 -15.07 -3.01
N SER A 60 3.36 -14.43 -4.05
CA SER A 60 4.19 -14.00 -5.19
C SER A 60 5.24 -12.96 -4.83
N GLY A 61 5.09 -12.29 -3.70
CA GLY A 61 5.96 -11.19 -3.29
C GLY A 61 5.71 -9.88 -4.03
N ARG A 62 4.70 -9.83 -4.87
CA ARG A 62 4.36 -8.64 -5.64
C ARG A 62 3.21 -7.88 -4.98
N ILE A 63 3.46 -6.62 -4.67
CA ILE A 63 2.44 -5.77 -4.05
C ILE A 63 1.23 -5.58 -4.97
N GLY A 64 1.45 -5.53 -6.29
CA GLY A 64 0.36 -5.43 -7.25
C GLY A 64 -0.58 -6.63 -7.23
N ASP A 65 -0.05 -7.83 -6.99
CA ASP A 65 -0.86 -9.04 -6.87
C ASP A 65 -1.71 -9.02 -5.61
N LEU A 66 -1.15 -8.55 -4.50
CA LEU A 66 -1.91 -8.35 -3.27
C LEU A 66 -3.04 -7.33 -3.49
N TYR A 67 -2.75 -6.23 -4.17
CA TYR A 67 -3.78 -5.23 -4.46
C TYR A 67 -4.88 -5.81 -5.36
N THR A 68 -4.54 -6.66 -6.32
CA THR A 68 -5.53 -7.34 -7.16
C THR A 68 -6.47 -8.19 -6.31
N GLN A 69 -5.95 -8.93 -5.34
CA GLN A 69 -6.78 -9.69 -4.41
C GLN A 69 -7.71 -8.77 -3.61
N VAL A 70 -7.20 -7.66 -3.09
CA VAL A 70 -8.00 -6.69 -2.34
C VAL A 70 -9.13 -6.14 -3.19
N LYS A 71 -8.84 -5.75 -4.43
CA LYS A 71 -9.88 -5.23 -5.35
C LYS A 71 -10.98 -6.24 -5.58
N GLN A 72 -10.64 -7.51 -5.77
CA GLN A 72 -11.61 -8.57 -5.97
C GLN A 72 -12.47 -8.80 -4.74
N LEU A 73 -11.84 -8.86 -3.56
CA LEU A 73 -12.54 -9.18 -2.32
C LEU A 73 -13.43 -8.04 -1.84
N TYR A 74 -13.06 -6.80 -2.13
CA TYR A 74 -13.77 -5.62 -1.65
C TYR A 74 -14.46 -4.84 -2.76
N ASN A 75 -14.55 -5.42 -3.95
CA ASN A 75 -15.27 -4.87 -5.09
C ASN A 75 -14.82 -3.45 -5.45
N MET A 76 -13.51 -3.28 -5.57
CA MET A 76 -12.89 -1.98 -5.85
C MET A 76 -12.53 -1.80 -7.32
N HIS A 77 -13.26 -2.46 -8.20
CA HIS A 77 -13.03 -2.31 -9.64
C HIS A 77 -13.77 -1.11 -10.19
N GLN A 78 -13.16 -0.46 -11.18
CA GLN A 78 -13.83 0.57 -11.95
C GLN A 78 -15.02 -0.05 -12.68
N SER A 79 -16.11 0.69 -12.73
CA SER A 79 -17.35 0.20 -13.33
C SER A 79 -18.14 1.36 -13.93
N LYS A 80 -18.89 1.08 -14.99
CA LYS A 80 -19.79 2.07 -15.60
C LYS A 80 -20.92 2.51 -14.65
N ASP A 81 -21.23 1.67 -13.66
CA ASP A 81 -22.29 1.92 -12.71
C ASP A 81 -21.85 2.78 -11.53
N ILE A 82 -20.56 3.08 -11.45
CA ILE A 82 -19.96 3.88 -10.37
C ILE A 82 -19.77 5.31 -10.89
N ASP A 83 -19.99 6.28 -10.00
CA ASP A 83 -19.71 7.68 -10.28
C ASP A 83 -18.31 7.87 -10.88
N ASN A 84 -18.19 8.67 -11.93
CA ASN A 84 -16.92 8.90 -12.62
C ASN A 84 -15.83 9.44 -11.69
N ARG A 85 -16.22 10.21 -10.69
CA ARG A 85 -15.25 10.75 -9.72
C ARG A 85 -14.65 9.64 -8.88
N ILE A 86 -15.46 8.66 -8.50
CA ILE A 86 -14.98 7.47 -7.77
C ILE A 86 -14.10 6.62 -8.68
N ASN A 87 -14.49 6.39 -9.92
CA ASN A 87 -13.65 5.67 -10.88
C ASN A 87 -12.29 6.34 -11.07
N SER A 88 -12.25 7.67 -11.10
CA SER A 88 -11.00 8.42 -11.20
C SER A 88 -10.11 8.21 -9.98
N LEU A 89 -10.70 8.20 -8.79
CA LEU A 89 -9.97 7.92 -7.55
C LEU A 89 -9.40 6.49 -7.56
N LEU A 90 -10.21 5.50 -7.93
CA LEU A 90 -9.75 4.10 -8.00
C LEU A 90 -8.58 3.96 -8.97
N LYS A 91 -8.65 4.64 -10.10
CA LYS A 91 -7.57 4.66 -11.08
C LYS A 91 -6.30 5.30 -10.50
N GLY A 92 -6.47 6.39 -9.74
CA GLY A 92 -5.37 7.04 -9.05
C GLY A 92 -4.70 6.13 -8.03
N LEU A 93 -5.48 5.37 -7.26
CA LEU A 93 -4.95 4.42 -6.30
C LEU A 93 -4.11 3.33 -6.98
N GLU A 94 -4.54 2.84 -8.13
CA GLU A 94 -3.75 1.87 -8.90
C GLU A 94 -2.40 2.45 -9.32
N LYS A 95 -2.36 3.72 -9.69
CA LYS A 95 -1.12 4.42 -10.02
C LYS A 95 -0.19 4.54 -8.82
N ILE A 96 -0.74 4.83 -7.65
CA ILE A 96 0.05 4.92 -6.41
C ILE A 96 0.70 3.57 -6.10
N VAL A 97 -0.07 2.48 -6.14
CA VAL A 97 0.45 1.14 -5.88
C VAL A 97 1.56 0.79 -6.86
N SER A 98 1.36 1.07 -8.15
CA SER A 98 2.36 0.80 -9.19
C SER A 98 3.64 1.59 -8.96
N ALA A 99 3.51 2.87 -8.60
CA ALA A 99 4.67 3.73 -8.34
C ALA A 99 5.49 3.21 -7.15
N ILE A 100 4.81 2.81 -6.07
CA ILE A 100 5.49 2.27 -4.89
C ILE A 100 6.19 0.95 -5.23
N ALA A 101 5.57 0.10 -6.01
CA ALA A 101 6.17 -1.15 -6.46
C ALA A 101 7.41 -0.91 -7.31
N GLU A 102 7.33 0.03 -8.25
CA GLU A 102 8.46 0.37 -9.14
C GLU A 102 9.64 0.94 -8.38
N MET A 103 9.40 1.77 -7.40
CA MET A 103 10.48 2.39 -6.61
C MET A 103 11.38 1.36 -5.96
N ARG A 104 10.82 0.30 -5.43
CA ARG A 104 11.63 -0.77 -4.85
C ARG A 104 12.51 -1.45 -5.90
N ASN A 105 11.93 -1.72 -7.06
CA ASN A 105 12.66 -2.40 -8.14
C ASN A 105 13.84 -1.54 -8.59
N ASN A 106 13.65 -0.25 -8.72
CA ASN A 106 14.70 0.67 -9.15
C ASN A 106 15.80 0.82 -8.08
N SER A 107 15.45 0.79 -6.81
CA SER A 107 16.45 0.86 -5.74
C SER A 107 17.27 -0.42 -5.63
N SER A 108 16.73 -1.59 -5.99
CA SER A 108 17.47 -2.84 -6.01
C SER A 108 18.33 -3.02 -7.27
N ASP A 109 17.99 -2.32 -8.36
CA ASP A 109 18.73 -2.34 -9.62
C ASP A 109 19.81 -1.24 -9.66
N ALA A 110 20.47 -1.00 -8.56
CA ALA A 110 21.54 -0.02 -8.44
C ALA A 110 22.74 -0.31 -9.36
N HIS A 111 22.65 -1.29 -10.23
CA HIS A 111 23.69 -1.72 -11.15
C HIS A 111 23.53 -1.19 -12.57
N GLY A 112 22.58 -0.30 -12.80
CA GLY A 112 22.38 0.30 -14.10
C GLY A 112 23.58 1.14 -14.52
N VAL A 113 24.54 0.51 -15.18
CA VAL A 113 25.70 1.20 -15.71
C VAL A 113 25.25 2.14 -16.81
N GLY A 114 25.49 3.43 -16.64
CA GLY A 114 25.22 4.44 -17.65
C GLY A 114 23.83 5.06 -17.64
N GLN A 115 22.97 4.72 -16.72
CA GLN A 115 21.68 5.40 -16.57
C GLN A 115 21.79 6.52 -15.55
N LYS A 116 21.19 7.66 -15.89
CA LYS A 116 21.06 8.75 -14.94
C LYS A 116 20.24 8.29 -13.75
N ARG A 117 20.85 8.23 -12.60
CA ARG A 117 20.12 7.98 -11.36
C ARG A 117 19.36 9.24 -11.02
N TYR A 118 18.04 9.13 -10.97
CA TYR A 118 17.26 10.18 -10.35
C TYR A 118 17.43 10.05 -8.85
N ASN A 119 17.96 11.08 -8.24
CA ASN A 119 18.09 11.13 -6.81
C ASN A 119 16.70 11.34 -6.20
N ILE A 120 16.34 10.44 -5.30
CA ILE A 120 15.16 10.63 -4.47
C ILE A 120 15.51 11.70 -3.45
N GLU A 121 14.73 12.75 -3.43
CA GLU A 121 14.89 13.84 -2.46
C GLU A 121 13.85 13.71 -1.34
N ALA A 122 14.01 14.49 -0.30
CA ALA A 122 13.14 14.44 0.87
C ALA A 122 11.66 14.59 0.50
N HIS A 123 11.34 15.50 -0.41
CA HIS A 123 9.95 15.73 -0.79
C HIS A 123 9.35 14.54 -1.56
N HIS A 124 10.15 13.82 -2.33
CA HIS A 124 9.71 12.59 -2.99
C HIS A 124 9.42 11.49 -1.96
N ALA A 125 10.35 11.28 -1.03
CA ALA A 125 10.16 10.28 0.01
C ALA A 125 8.93 10.60 0.87
N ARG A 126 8.72 11.87 1.18
CA ARG A 126 7.54 12.32 1.94
C ARG A 126 6.25 12.04 1.17
N LEU A 127 6.25 12.27 -0.14
CA LEU A 127 5.08 11.94 -0.96
C LEU A 127 4.79 10.43 -0.92
N PHE A 128 5.81 9.60 -0.99
CA PHE A 128 5.64 8.15 -0.89
C PHE A 128 5.04 7.73 0.45
N VAL A 129 5.58 8.25 1.54
CA VAL A 129 5.07 7.95 2.88
C VAL A 129 3.61 8.38 3.01
N ASN A 130 3.30 9.59 2.60
CA ASN A 130 1.95 10.12 2.72
C ASN A 130 0.96 9.36 1.81
N SER A 131 1.39 9.00 0.60
CA SER A 131 0.56 8.23 -0.32
C SER A 131 0.27 6.83 0.23
N ALA A 132 1.28 6.16 0.77
CA ALA A 132 1.10 4.85 1.37
C ALA A 132 0.18 4.90 2.59
N ALA A 133 0.36 5.89 3.45
CA ALA A 133 -0.48 6.06 4.64
C ALA A 133 -1.93 6.36 4.25
N THR A 134 -2.15 7.23 3.28
CA THR A 134 -3.49 7.55 2.78
C THR A 134 -4.15 6.31 2.17
N MET A 135 -3.41 5.56 1.37
CA MET A 135 -3.89 4.33 0.76
C MET A 135 -4.25 3.29 1.81
N ALA A 136 -3.38 3.07 2.78
CA ALA A 136 -3.62 2.12 3.86
C ALA A 136 -4.86 2.49 4.67
N ASP A 137 -5.01 3.77 5.01
CA ASP A 137 -6.18 4.26 5.74
C ASP A 137 -7.46 4.04 4.94
N PHE A 138 -7.45 4.32 3.65
CA PHE A 138 -8.60 4.09 2.78
C PHE A 138 -8.98 2.61 2.71
N ILE A 139 -8.02 1.73 2.48
CA ILE A 139 -8.24 0.29 2.39
C ILE A 139 -8.81 -0.24 3.71
N LEU A 140 -8.26 0.20 4.82
CA LEU A 140 -8.76 -0.17 6.14
C LEU A 140 -10.21 0.27 6.34
N ALA A 141 -10.53 1.50 5.93
CA ALA A 141 -11.89 2.03 6.02
C ALA A 141 -12.87 1.20 5.18
N VAL A 142 -12.47 0.81 3.97
CA VAL A 142 -13.28 -0.06 3.11
C VAL A 142 -13.54 -1.41 3.79
N ALA A 143 -12.49 -2.01 4.36
CA ALA A 143 -12.59 -3.30 5.02
C ALA A 143 -13.46 -3.28 6.28
N MET A 144 -13.48 -2.16 6.97
CA MET A 144 -14.26 -1.98 8.21
C MET A 144 -15.66 -1.46 7.95
N ARG A 145 -16.01 -1.19 6.70
CA ARG A 145 -17.33 -0.69 6.37
C ARG A 145 -18.39 -1.72 6.74
N LYS A 146 -19.37 -1.30 7.51
CA LYS A 146 -20.52 -2.14 7.82
C LYS A 146 -21.40 -2.26 6.57
N PRO A 147 -21.95 -3.45 6.27
CA PRO A 147 -22.91 -3.58 5.18
C PRO A 147 -24.06 -2.60 5.42
N SER A 148 -24.42 -1.83 4.40
CA SER A 148 -25.61 -1.00 4.50
C SER A 148 -26.82 -1.90 4.68
N ILE A 149 -27.58 -1.63 5.72
CA ILE A 149 -28.84 -2.32 5.92
C ILE A 149 -29.81 -1.71 4.94
N GLU A 150 -30.06 -2.40 3.84
CA GLU A 150 -31.15 -1.99 2.95
C GLU A 150 -32.46 -2.31 3.63
N GLN A 151 -33.27 -1.32 3.70
CA GLN A 151 -34.61 -1.47 4.24
C GLN A 151 -35.61 -1.63 3.12
#